data_c8df41308a1f568423c0caf9eb9e9704
#
_entry.id   c8df41308a1f568423c0caf9eb9e9704
#
_cell.length_a   1.000
_cell.length_b   1.000
_cell.length_c   1.000
_cell.angle_alpha   90.00
_cell.angle_beta   90.00
_cell.angle_gamma   90.00
#
_symmetry.space_group_name_H-M   'P 1'
#
loop_
_entity.id
_entity.type
_entity.pdbx_description
1 polymer ?
#
loop_
_entity_poly.entity_id
_entity_poly.type
_entity_poly.pdbx_seq_one_letter_code
_entity_poly.pdbx_strand_id
1 'polypeptide(L)'
;MKRIFLKTVAVTLATLVVSSAFAADITGAGATFPFPIYAKWAEAYKKDTGTGLNYQSIGSSGGIRQIRAKTVIFGATDAPMSGADLDKDGMVQFPAIIGGTVPVVNLEGFKPGELRVTGPVLAEMFLGKIAKWNDAKLAALNPGKSLPDQNITVVHRADGSGTTFNWTDYLSAVSKDWADSVGKGAAVK
;
A
#
# COMPACT_ATOMS: atom_id res chain seq x y z
N MET A 1 -32.57 -17.17 -60.91
CA MET A 1 -33.09 -16.68 -59.59
C MET A 1 -32.42 -17.35 -58.36
N LYS A 2 -32.22 -18.68 -58.31
CA LYS A 2 -31.58 -19.35 -57.15
C LYS A 2 -30.14 -18.93 -56.83
N ARG A 3 -29.29 -18.55 -57.83
CA ARG A 3 -27.90 -18.15 -57.61
C ARG A 3 -27.72 -16.71 -57.03
N ILE A 4 -28.69 -15.83 -57.28
CA ILE A 4 -28.67 -14.45 -56.77
C ILE A 4 -29.08 -14.44 -55.29
N PHE A 5 -30.05 -15.26 -54.93
CA PHE A 5 -30.52 -15.40 -53.55
C PHE A 5 -29.42 -15.93 -52.60
N LEU A 6 -28.59 -16.87 -53.04
CA LEU A 6 -27.50 -17.43 -52.24
C LEU A 6 -26.38 -16.43 -51.97
N LYS A 7 -26.09 -15.55 -52.97
CA LYS A 7 -25.06 -14.50 -52.82
C LYS A 7 -25.49 -13.37 -51.87
N THR A 8 -26.78 -13.02 -51.86
CA THR A 8 -27.32 -12.00 -50.97
C THR A 8 -27.38 -12.46 -49.50
N VAL A 9 -27.73 -13.74 -49.26
CA VAL A 9 -27.73 -14.34 -47.93
C VAL A 9 -26.30 -14.46 -47.39
N ALA A 10 -25.29 -14.77 -48.20
CA ALA A 10 -23.89 -14.86 -47.74
C ALA A 10 -23.29 -13.49 -47.36
N VAL A 11 -23.68 -12.41 -48.04
CA VAL A 11 -23.24 -11.05 -47.72
C VAL A 11 -23.93 -10.53 -46.47
N THR A 12 -25.18 -10.88 -46.21
CA THR A 12 -25.92 -10.45 -44.99
C THR A 12 -25.43 -11.18 -43.74
N LEU A 13 -24.92 -12.42 -43.85
CA LEU A 13 -24.36 -13.15 -42.72
C LEU A 13 -22.95 -12.65 -42.33
N ALA A 14 -22.17 -12.06 -43.26
CA ALA A 14 -20.83 -11.55 -43.00
C ALA A 14 -20.81 -10.21 -42.26
N THR A 15 -21.93 -9.47 -42.22
CA THR A 15 -22.00 -8.15 -41.53
C THR A 15 -22.48 -8.22 -40.05
N LEU A 16 -22.79 -9.39 -39.52
CA LEU A 16 -23.32 -9.57 -38.17
C LEU A 16 -22.26 -9.99 -37.12
N VAL A 17 -20.99 -10.12 -37.49
CA VAL A 17 -19.93 -10.31 -36.52
C VAL A 17 -19.26 -8.95 -36.22
N VAL A 18 -20.03 -8.00 -35.74
CA VAL A 18 -19.48 -6.91 -34.94
C VAL A 18 -19.17 -7.53 -33.57
N SER A 19 -17.98 -8.09 -33.46
CA SER A 19 -17.43 -8.45 -32.16
C SER A 19 -17.40 -7.16 -31.34
N SER A 20 -18.31 -7.01 -30.41
CA SER A 20 -18.17 -6.02 -29.35
C SER A 20 -16.89 -6.39 -28.63
N ALA A 21 -15.78 -5.78 -29.00
CA ALA A 21 -14.55 -5.84 -28.24
C ALA A 21 -14.84 -5.12 -26.93
N PHE A 22 -15.35 -5.84 -25.93
CA PHE A 22 -15.36 -5.33 -24.57
C PHE A 22 -13.89 -5.11 -24.21
N ALA A 23 -13.53 -3.87 -23.96
CA ALA A 23 -12.23 -3.58 -23.40
C ALA A 23 -12.11 -4.40 -22.10
N ALA A 24 -11.08 -5.25 -22.03
CA ALA A 24 -10.84 -6.02 -20.83
C ALA A 24 -10.62 -5.05 -19.66
N ASP A 25 -11.25 -5.34 -18.53
CA ASP A 25 -11.06 -4.54 -17.32
C ASP A 25 -9.57 -4.51 -16.93
N ILE A 26 -9.12 -3.34 -16.47
CA ILE A 26 -7.77 -3.16 -15.95
C ILE A 26 -7.69 -3.82 -14.58
N THR A 27 -6.70 -4.69 -14.38
CA THR A 27 -6.48 -5.36 -13.10
C THR A 27 -5.20 -4.89 -12.44
N GLY A 28 -5.26 -4.60 -11.14
CA GLY A 28 -4.13 -4.20 -10.34
C GLY A 28 -4.17 -4.81 -8.94
N ALA A 29 -3.01 -4.85 -8.28
CA ALA A 29 -2.92 -5.34 -6.91
C ALA A 29 -1.76 -4.69 -6.16
N GLY A 30 -1.84 -4.63 -4.83
CA GLY A 30 -0.70 -4.23 -4.02
C GLY A 30 -1.04 -3.39 -2.79
N ALA A 31 -0.31 -2.30 -2.63
CA ALA A 31 -0.36 -1.43 -1.46
C ALA A 31 -1.78 -1.11 -0.99
N THR A 32 -1.97 -1.09 0.32
CA THR A 32 -3.30 -0.91 0.92
C THR A 32 -3.66 0.55 1.13
N PHE A 33 -2.67 1.43 1.39
CA PHE A 33 -2.97 2.83 1.69
C PHE A 33 -3.65 3.58 0.53
N PRO A 34 -3.35 3.33 -0.76
CA PRO A 34 -3.96 4.07 -1.86
C PRO A 34 -5.35 3.56 -2.25
N PHE A 35 -5.80 2.43 -1.68
CA PHE A 35 -7.05 1.79 -2.05
C PHE A 35 -8.27 2.73 -2.08
N PRO A 36 -8.50 3.59 -1.05
CA PRO A 36 -9.68 4.46 -1.06
C PRO A 36 -9.72 5.43 -2.25
N ILE A 37 -8.57 5.97 -2.66
CA ILE A 37 -8.51 6.87 -3.81
C ILE A 37 -8.55 6.09 -5.13
N TYR A 38 -7.91 4.91 -5.21
CA TYR A 38 -8.00 4.04 -6.39
C TYR A 38 -9.45 3.61 -6.66
N ALA A 39 -10.22 3.29 -5.61
CA ALA A 39 -11.63 2.96 -5.76
C ALA A 39 -12.43 4.13 -6.36
N LYS A 40 -12.17 5.36 -5.92
CA LYS A 40 -12.80 6.57 -6.47
C LYS A 40 -12.40 6.82 -7.93
N TRP A 41 -11.12 6.66 -8.24
CA TRP A 41 -10.64 6.80 -9.61
C TRP A 41 -11.21 5.71 -10.53
N ALA A 42 -11.32 4.46 -10.06
CA ALA A 42 -11.93 3.37 -10.81
C ALA A 42 -13.40 3.65 -11.16
N GLU A 43 -14.16 4.19 -10.20
CA GLU A 43 -15.55 4.58 -10.40
C GLU A 43 -15.67 5.69 -11.48
N ALA A 44 -14.89 6.76 -11.35
CA ALA A 44 -14.88 7.87 -12.29
C ALA A 44 -14.43 7.41 -13.69
N TYR A 45 -13.35 6.66 -13.77
CA TYR A 45 -12.81 6.16 -15.04
C TYR A 45 -13.81 5.25 -15.77
N LYS A 46 -14.48 4.36 -15.03
CA LYS A 46 -15.53 3.51 -15.62
C LYS A 46 -16.70 4.34 -16.18
N LYS A 47 -17.11 5.39 -15.45
CA LYS A 47 -18.17 6.28 -15.90
C LYS A 47 -17.79 7.01 -17.19
N ASP A 48 -16.55 7.45 -17.31
CA ASP A 48 -16.09 8.27 -18.43
C ASP A 48 -15.72 7.44 -19.67
N THR A 49 -15.18 6.22 -19.46
CA THR A 49 -14.62 5.40 -20.55
C THR A 49 -15.37 4.09 -20.81
N GLY A 50 -16.24 3.66 -19.90
CA GLY A 50 -16.85 2.34 -19.91
C GLY A 50 -15.92 1.21 -19.46
N THR A 51 -14.60 1.45 -19.29
CA THR A 51 -13.62 0.44 -18.88
C THR A 51 -13.55 0.33 -17.37
N GLY A 52 -13.69 -0.88 -16.83
CA GLY A 52 -13.55 -1.15 -15.40
C GLY A 52 -12.09 -1.17 -14.96
N LEU A 53 -11.85 -0.84 -13.69
CA LEU A 53 -10.58 -1.04 -13.02
C LEU A 53 -10.82 -1.80 -11.71
N ASN A 54 -10.22 -2.99 -11.60
CA ASN A 54 -10.30 -3.82 -10.42
C ASN A 54 -8.94 -3.82 -9.70
N TYR A 55 -8.91 -3.27 -8.48
CA TYR A 55 -7.71 -3.21 -7.67
C TYR A 55 -7.85 -4.05 -6.40
N GLN A 56 -6.89 -4.94 -6.17
CA GLN A 56 -6.83 -5.82 -5.00
C GLN A 56 -5.84 -5.26 -3.96
N SER A 57 -6.36 -4.84 -2.82
CA SER A 57 -5.59 -4.32 -1.68
C SER A 57 -5.02 -5.48 -0.85
N ILE A 58 -3.85 -6.01 -1.25
CA ILE A 58 -3.22 -7.21 -0.67
C ILE A 58 -1.82 -6.97 -0.09
N GLY A 59 -1.46 -5.71 0.11
CA GLY A 59 -0.14 -5.28 0.59
C GLY A 59 0.91 -5.20 -0.52
N SER A 60 1.92 -4.36 -0.31
CA SER A 60 2.96 -4.05 -1.30
C SER A 60 3.69 -5.29 -1.80
N SER A 61 4.08 -6.19 -0.90
CA SER A 61 4.74 -7.45 -1.30
C SER A 61 3.83 -8.36 -2.13
N GLY A 62 2.51 -8.33 -1.87
CA GLY A 62 1.51 -9.04 -2.68
C GLY A 62 1.45 -8.50 -4.10
N GLY A 63 1.42 -7.16 -4.24
CA GLY A 63 1.42 -6.49 -5.54
C GLY A 63 2.68 -6.79 -6.36
N ILE A 64 3.86 -6.70 -5.73
CA ILE A 64 5.13 -7.04 -6.40
C ILE A 64 5.13 -8.49 -6.90
N ARG A 65 4.64 -9.43 -6.09
CA ARG A 65 4.54 -10.83 -6.53
C ARG A 65 3.60 -11.01 -7.72
N GLN A 66 2.43 -10.36 -7.71
CA GLN A 66 1.46 -10.51 -8.79
C GLN A 66 1.91 -9.87 -10.10
N ILE A 67 2.54 -8.68 -10.05
CA ILE A 67 3.04 -8.06 -11.27
C ILE A 67 4.21 -8.86 -11.86
N ARG A 68 5.11 -9.42 -11.03
CA ARG A 68 6.16 -10.34 -11.47
C ARG A 68 5.61 -11.61 -12.12
N ALA A 69 4.53 -12.15 -11.56
CA ALA A 69 3.84 -13.31 -12.10
C ALA A 69 2.95 -12.98 -13.32
N LYS A 70 2.85 -11.70 -13.71
CA LYS A 70 2.01 -11.22 -14.82
C LYS A 70 0.52 -11.57 -14.67
N THR A 71 0.04 -11.69 -13.43
CA THR A 71 -1.38 -11.96 -13.11
C THR A 71 -2.20 -10.68 -13.01
N VAL A 72 -1.54 -9.52 -12.98
CA VAL A 72 -2.15 -8.19 -13.02
C VAL A 72 -1.41 -7.30 -14.01
N ILE A 73 -2.07 -6.24 -14.49
CA ILE A 73 -1.51 -5.28 -15.46
C ILE A 73 -0.60 -4.27 -14.74
N PHE A 74 -0.93 -3.91 -13.49
CA PHE A 74 -0.08 -3.04 -12.68
C PHE A 74 -0.01 -3.53 -11.23
N GLY A 75 1.12 -3.24 -10.58
CA GLY A 75 1.32 -3.44 -9.15
C GLY A 75 1.51 -2.11 -8.43
N ALA A 76 1.03 -1.97 -7.19
CA ALA A 76 1.30 -0.80 -6.38
C ALA A 76 2.11 -1.19 -5.13
N THR A 77 3.10 -0.35 -4.80
CA THR A 77 3.96 -0.55 -3.63
C THR A 77 4.36 0.79 -3.02
N ASP A 78 4.43 0.84 -1.68
CA ASP A 78 4.94 2.00 -0.95
C ASP A 78 6.48 1.89 -0.76
N ALA A 79 7.05 0.70 -1.00
CA ALA A 79 8.48 0.49 -0.97
C ALA A 79 9.06 0.62 -2.38
N PRO A 80 10.04 1.50 -2.62
CA PRO A 80 10.68 1.58 -3.93
C PRO A 80 11.42 0.28 -4.24
N MET A 81 11.28 -0.20 -5.47
CA MET A 81 12.08 -1.31 -5.98
C MET A 81 13.46 -0.80 -6.43
N SER A 82 14.47 -1.64 -6.34
CA SER A 82 15.79 -1.29 -6.87
C SER A 82 15.75 -1.21 -8.40
N GLY A 83 16.59 -0.33 -8.99
CA GLY A 83 16.73 -0.26 -10.44
C GLY A 83 17.09 -1.61 -11.06
N ALA A 84 17.99 -2.36 -10.42
CA ALA A 84 18.38 -3.71 -10.88
C ALA A 84 17.20 -4.72 -10.89
N ASP A 85 16.28 -4.64 -9.91
CA ASP A 85 15.08 -5.47 -9.90
C ASP A 85 14.11 -5.06 -11.01
N LEU A 86 13.93 -3.75 -11.22
CA LEU A 86 13.08 -3.22 -12.28
C LEU A 86 13.57 -3.64 -13.66
N ASP A 87 14.88 -3.49 -13.91
CA ASP A 87 15.51 -3.88 -15.19
C ASP A 87 15.39 -5.39 -15.43
N LYS A 88 15.68 -6.20 -14.41
CA LYS A 88 15.57 -7.66 -14.47
C LYS A 88 14.15 -8.13 -14.79
N ASP A 89 13.16 -7.48 -14.22
CA ASP A 89 11.77 -7.87 -14.36
C ASP A 89 11.08 -7.17 -15.57
N GLY A 90 11.79 -6.29 -16.30
CA GLY A 90 11.27 -5.51 -17.43
C GLY A 90 10.16 -4.56 -17.01
N MET A 91 10.27 -3.95 -15.82
CA MET A 91 9.27 -3.08 -15.24
C MET A 91 9.75 -1.64 -15.12
N VAL A 92 8.80 -0.73 -15.05
CA VAL A 92 9.02 0.67 -14.69
C VAL A 92 8.22 1.00 -13.43
N GLN A 93 8.74 1.89 -12.60
CA GLN A 93 8.05 2.38 -11.41
C GLN A 93 7.99 3.91 -11.45
N PHE A 94 6.83 4.46 -11.09
CA PHE A 94 6.62 5.90 -11.01
C PHE A 94 5.74 6.24 -9.80
N PRO A 95 5.88 7.45 -9.20
CA PRO A 95 5.03 7.89 -8.12
C PRO A 95 3.61 8.17 -8.64
N ALA A 96 2.60 7.61 -7.98
CA ALA A 96 1.20 7.81 -8.31
C ALA A 96 0.45 8.60 -7.24
N ILE A 97 0.76 8.36 -5.96
CA ILE A 97 0.09 8.98 -4.82
C ILE A 97 1.12 9.22 -3.72
N ILE A 98 0.95 10.30 -3.00
CA ILE A 98 1.73 10.61 -1.80
C ILE A 98 0.82 10.56 -0.57
N GLY A 99 1.31 10.01 0.53
CA GLY A 99 0.63 9.95 1.82
C GLY A 99 1.61 9.99 2.97
N GLY A 100 1.12 10.33 4.17
CA GLY A 100 1.92 10.32 5.39
C GLY A 100 1.78 9.00 6.15
N THR A 101 2.87 8.49 6.69
CA THR A 101 2.86 7.42 7.70
C THR A 101 3.01 8.07 9.08
N VAL A 102 2.04 7.87 9.94
CA VAL A 102 1.99 8.49 11.27
C VAL A 102 1.74 7.45 12.35
N PRO A 103 2.35 7.59 13.54
CA PRO A 103 1.98 6.78 14.70
C PRO A 103 0.57 7.15 15.16
N VAL A 104 -0.24 6.14 15.43
CA VAL A 104 -1.58 6.31 16.02
C VAL A 104 -1.53 5.73 17.42
N VAL A 105 -2.00 6.49 18.39
CA VAL A 105 -2.05 6.07 19.78
C VAL A 105 -3.50 6.05 20.29
N ASN A 106 -3.84 5.04 21.06
CA ASN A 106 -5.08 4.97 21.81
C ASN A 106 -4.76 5.19 23.29
N LEU A 107 -4.78 6.44 23.72
CA LEU A 107 -4.41 6.86 25.07
C LEU A 107 -5.47 7.82 25.62
N GLU A 108 -6.15 7.42 26.68
CA GLU A 108 -7.19 8.21 27.29
C GLU A 108 -6.65 9.56 27.80
N GLY A 109 -7.42 10.64 27.62
CA GLY A 109 -7.04 11.99 28.04
C GLY A 109 -6.12 12.72 27.09
N PHE A 110 -5.72 12.11 25.95
CA PHE A 110 -4.90 12.76 24.91
C PHE A 110 -5.70 13.00 23.65
N LYS A 111 -5.59 14.21 23.10
CA LYS A 111 -6.11 14.55 21.77
C LYS A 111 -5.02 14.34 20.69
N PRO A 112 -5.42 14.21 19.43
CA PRO A 112 -4.46 14.15 18.31
C PRO A 112 -3.43 15.30 18.37
N GLY A 113 -2.15 14.96 18.25
CA GLY A 113 -1.03 15.92 18.29
C GLY A 113 -0.58 16.38 19.67
N GLU A 114 -1.21 15.92 20.75
CA GLU A 114 -0.81 16.32 22.11
C GLU A 114 0.36 15.49 22.68
N LEU A 115 0.51 14.23 22.27
CA LEU A 115 1.63 13.41 22.69
C LEU A 115 2.89 13.76 21.91
N ARG A 116 3.95 14.10 22.62
CA ARG A 116 5.27 14.38 22.04
C ARG A 116 6.18 13.17 22.18
N VAL A 117 6.76 12.75 21.08
CA VAL A 117 7.70 11.63 21.02
C VAL A 117 8.84 12.01 20.07
N THR A 118 10.07 11.71 20.43
CA THR A 118 11.22 11.84 19.52
C THR A 118 11.46 10.51 18.79
N GLY A 119 12.16 10.56 17.65
CA GLY A 119 12.47 9.36 16.87
C GLY A 119 13.18 8.27 17.69
N PRO A 120 14.25 8.58 18.44
CA PRO A 120 14.91 7.60 19.29
C PRO A 120 13.98 6.98 20.36
N VAL A 121 13.17 7.79 21.03
CA VAL A 121 12.20 7.31 22.04
C VAL A 121 11.13 6.41 21.39
N LEU A 122 10.66 6.76 20.20
CA LEU A 122 9.74 5.94 19.43
C LEU A 122 10.35 4.58 19.08
N ALA A 123 11.61 4.56 18.64
CA ALA A 123 12.33 3.32 18.38
C ALA A 123 12.46 2.44 19.63
N GLU A 124 12.75 3.03 20.81
CA GLU A 124 12.80 2.31 22.07
C GLU A 124 11.43 1.72 22.47
N MET A 125 10.33 2.42 22.17
CA MET A 125 8.96 1.88 22.36
C MET A 125 8.73 0.64 21.48
N PHE A 126 9.08 0.73 20.21
CA PHE A 126 8.93 -0.40 19.28
C PHE A 126 9.88 -1.57 19.58
N LEU A 127 11.05 -1.32 20.18
CA LEU A 127 11.97 -2.34 20.71
C LEU A 127 11.52 -2.95 22.05
N GLY A 128 10.44 -2.44 22.66
CA GLY A 128 9.98 -2.86 23.98
C GLY A 128 10.87 -2.40 25.14
N LYS A 129 11.86 -1.52 24.89
CA LYS A 129 12.71 -0.94 25.94
C LYS A 129 11.93 0.06 26.80
N ILE A 130 10.99 0.77 26.22
CA ILE A 130 9.97 1.58 26.89
C ILE A 130 8.67 0.80 26.84
N ALA A 131 8.33 0.15 27.93
CA ALA A 131 7.19 -0.76 28.01
C ALA A 131 5.92 -0.10 28.58
N LYS A 132 6.02 1.05 29.21
CA LYS A 132 4.91 1.76 29.85
C LYS A 132 4.79 3.20 29.39
N TRP A 133 3.57 3.72 29.38
CA TRP A 133 3.31 5.11 28.98
C TRP A 133 3.92 6.12 29.96
N ASN A 134 3.98 5.82 31.26
CA ASN A 134 4.56 6.71 32.26
C ASN A 134 6.09 6.60 32.41
N ASP A 135 6.78 5.99 31.44
CA ASP A 135 8.24 5.95 31.40
C ASP A 135 8.84 7.36 31.53
N ALA A 136 9.94 7.47 32.28
CA ALA A 136 10.59 8.74 32.55
C ALA A 136 11.00 9.53 31.29
N LYS A 137 11.42 8.84 30.21
CA LYS A 137 11.77 9.46 28.92
C LYS A 137 10.54 10.05 28.24
N LEU A 138 9.40 9.37 28.29
CA LEU A 138 8.15 9.88 27.75
C LEU A 138 7.62 11.05 28.60
N ALA A 139 7.67 10.94 29.92
CA ALA A 139 7.23 11.99 30.84
C ALA A 139 8.06 13.28 30.64
N ALA A 140 9.37 13.17 30.46
CA ALA A 140 10.24 14.32 30.20
C ALA A 140 9.89 15.07 28.89
N LEU A 141 9.41 14.38 27.87
CA LEU A 141 8.96 14.97 26.61
C LEU A 141 7.55 15.60 26.70
N ASN A 142 6.79 15.26 27.72
CA ASN A 142 5.39 15.66 27.90
C ASN A 142 5.15 16.38 29.25
N PRO A 143 5.85 17.47 29.55
CA PRO A 143 5.72 18.16 30.83
C PRO A 143 4.27 18.63 31.05
N GLY A 144 3.75 18.44 32.26
CA GLY A 144 2.38 18.82 32.64
C GLY A 144 1.30 17.87 32.15
N LYS A 145 1.64 16.77 31.43
CA LYS A 145 0.70 15.70 31.08
C LYS A 145 0.80 14.53 32.06
N SER A 146 -0.33 14.00 32.48
CA SER A 146 -0.38 12.78 33.30
C SER A 146 -0.39 11.57 32.36
N LEU A 147 0.74 10.88 32.24
CA LEU A 147 0.85 9.63 31.50
C LEU A 147 0.47 8.45 32.39
N PRO A 148 -0.44 7.54 31.97
CA PRO A 148 -0.92 6.47 32.85
C PRO A 148 0.13 5.38 33.06
N ASP A 149 0.06 4.70 34.23
CA ASP A 149 0.82 3.48 34.49
C ASP A 149 0.19 2.29 33.75
N GLN A 150 0.30 2.29 32.43
CA GLN A 150 -0.24 1.26 31.56
C GLN A 150 0.84 0.78 30.58
N ASN A 151 0.79 -0.51 30.24
CA ASN A 151 1.68 -1.08 29.25
C ASN A 151 1.39 -0.53 27.86
N ILE A 152 2.45 -0.32 27.09
CA ILE A 152 2.37 -0.02 25.67
C ILE A 152 2.21 -1.33 24.93
N THR A 153 1.14 -1.44 24.11
CA THR A 153 0.97 -2.54 23.16
C THR A 153 1.29 -2.03 21.76
N VAL A 154 2.37 -2.51 21.20
CA VAL A 154 2.76 -2.19 19.81
C VAL A 154 1.90 -2.99 18.85
N VAL A 155 1.24 -2.29 17.92
CA VAL A 155 0.43 -2.91 16.87
C VAL A 155 1.09 -2.66 15.53
N HIS A 156 1.34 -3.72 14.77
CA HIS A 156 1.97 -3.67 13.45
C HIS A 156 1.32 -4.65 12.49
N ARG A 157 1.64 -4.52 11.21
CA ARG A 157 1.13 -5.40 10.14
C ARG A 157 1.81 -6.76 10.19
N ALA A 158 1.03 -7.82 9.92
CA ALA A 158 1.52 -9.20 9.79
C ALA A 158 1.87 -9.59 8.35
N ASP A 159 1.39 -8.80 7.36
CA ASP A 159 1.67 -9.03 5.93
C ASP A 159 2.87 -8.21 5.45
N GLY A 160 3.34 -8.48 4.24
CA GLY A 160 4.38 -7.69 3.59
C GLY A 160 3.89 -6.31 3.19
N SER A 161 4.05 -5.33 4.08
CA SER A 161 3.51 -3.98 4.01
C SER A 161 4.58 -2.95 3.60
N GLY A 162 4.29 -2.14 2.59
CA GLY A 162 5.14 -1.00 2.25
C GLY A 162 5.13 0.08 3.33
N THR A 163 4.01 0.26 4.04
CA THR A 163 3.95 1.15 5.20
C THR A 163 4.89 0.68 6.31
N THR A 164 4.95 -0.64 6.58
CA THR A 164 5.93 -1.22 7.51
C THR A 164 7.35 -0.96 7.02
N PHE A 165 7.62 -1.09 5.72
CA PHE A 165 8.94 -0.76 5.17
C PHE A 165 9.34 0.69 5.47
N ASN A 166 8.49 1.66 5.16
CA ASN A 166 8.76 3.08 5.42
C ASN A 166 8.93 3.37 6.91
N TRP A 167 8.12 2.74 7.75
CA TRP A 167 8.22 2.87 9.19
C TRP A 167 9.53 2.33 9.74
N THR A 168 9.93 1.14 9.36
CA THR A 168 11.18 0.51 9.80
C THR A 168 12.42 1.17 9.21
N ASP A 169 12.33 1.74 8.01
CA ASP A 169 13.39 2.58 7.43
C ASP A 169 13.61 3.85 8.27
N TYR A 170 12.51 4.53 8.64
CA TYR A 170 12.57 5.67 9.55
C TYR A 170 13.17 5.30 10.92
N LEU A 171 12.71 4.20 11.54
CA LEU A 171 13.26 3.76 12.82
C LEU A 171 14.75 3.40 12.73
N SER A 172 15.18 2.81 11.61
CA SER A 172 16.61 2.55 11.35
C SER A 172 17.43 3.83 11.20
N ALA A 173 16.85 4.88 10.62
CA ALA A 173 17.53 6.16 10.46
C ALA A 173 17.70 6.92 11.78
N VAL A 174 16.76 6.76 12.73
CA VAL A 174 16.76 7.52 14.00
C VAL A 174 17.31 6.73 15.19
N SER A 175 17.57 5.41 15.04
CA SER A 175 18.06 4.55 16.10
C SER A 175 19.02 3.50 15.56
N LYS A 176 20.28 3.59 16.01
CA LYS A 176 21.28 2.58 15.72
C LYS A 176 20.90 1.22 16.29
N ASP A 177 20.35 1.17 17.49
CA ASP A 177 19.90 -0.07 18.13
C ASP A 177 18.82 -0.78 17.30
N TRP A 178 17.88 -0.01 16.74
CA TRP A 178 16.88 -0.55 15.82
C TRP A 178 17.52 -1.06 14.53
N ALA A 179 18.41 -0.28 13.93
CA ALA A 179 19.09 -0.64 12.69
C ALA A 179 19.89 -1.95 12.83
N ASP A 180 20.58 -2.11 13.96
CA ASP A 180 21.43 -3.27 14.24
C ASP A 180 20.63 -4.54 14.63
N SER A 181 19.48 -4.37 15.32
CA SER A 181 18.73 -5.52 15.87
C SER A 181 17.54 -5.96 15.01
N VAL A 182 16.88 -5.03 14.33
CA VAL A 182 15.67 -5.29 13.53
C VAL A 182 15.89 -4.94 12.07
N GLY A 183 16.47 -3.75 11.81
CA GLY A 183 16.67 -3.22 10.47
C GLY A 183 15.39 -2.76 9.79
N LYS A 184 15.44 -2.62 8.46
CA LYS A 184 14.33 -2.20 7.62
C LYS A 184 13.80 -3.33 6.75
N GLY A 185 12.47 -3.39 6.61
CA GLY A 185 11.82 -4.39 5.78
C GLY A 185 10.31 -4.22 5.71
N ALA A 186 9.70 -4.79 4.69
CA ALA A 186 8.24 -4.83 4.55
C ALA A 186 7.58 -5.79 5.55
N ALA A 187 8.35 -6.71 6.12
CA ALA A 187 8.00 -7.57 7.24
C ALA A 187 9.26 -7.73 8.10
N VAL A 188 9.14 -7.41 9.39
CA VAL A 188 10.21 -7.54 10.40
C VAL A 188 9.70 -8.38 11.56
N LYS A 189 10.64 -9.02 12.29
CA LYS A 189 10.32 -9.86 13.44
C LYS A 189 10.69 -9.14 14.72
#